data_a53e0df15dbcb200d8c58d4455997928
#
_entry.id   a53e0df15dbcb200d8c58d4455997928
#
_cell.length_a   1.000
_cell.length_b   1.000
_cell.length_c   1.000
_cell.angle_alpha   90.00
_cell.angle_beta   90.00
_cell.angle_gamma   90.00
#
_symmetry.space_group_name_H-M   'P 1'
#
loop_
_entity.id
_entity.type
_entity.pdbx_description
1 polymer ?
#
loop_
_entity_poly.entity_id
_entity_poly.type
_entity_poly.pdbx_seq_one_letter_code
_entity_poly.pdbx_strand_id
1 'polypeptide(L)'
;MSTDHPCVVTLDHRSKPRVLFKGDQLVEVDLPVGTRVIYPKKPMDGLADPDAAVRYALNHPLDSAPLYAKLKPGMKVTIAVDDLSMPLPPMKRPDPRQRVIEPVIEMLDQHGVDDVEIIIATAFHRPMTEGEIRHIIGDKTVNRYWPDRLYNHDAEKPDGLTYLGTTSDGIEVEINARAAESDLVIYINLTFVSMNGGHKSMGTGLVGYRTLRGHHNPRSIRDTGSYMEPHSGKYKGRSALSEKMVRVGKLIEEKLDVFHVETTVNNKMFDEPLTFLAKNEDELSPAEEQGLKALVKTLKWLPQPARQAIFERVPAPYSLIGVFAGACEPVHDAILDLIYKQHCVPVKGQSDIVIFPIPYISPYNVGAYLNPLLVSVMAEGYLHNLHRGAPLLKKGGTYIILHPCSDKFDREQHPAYVEFFHKLLPRTRDAMELHKRYERDYARHPAYIQMYRSGKAYHPAHPFYMWYWGENGRQHRGRVIVVAPDNEYVPEILGYETARTMAEALRMAKETAPPDPSITCFRICPVMMADVTPDPEPKALGESADGATVEVSEAETVSEAAGSEA
;
A
#
# COMPACT_ATOMS: atom_id res chain seq x y z
N MET A 1 4.97 16.89 -30.96
CA MET A 1 4.38 15.60 -30.54
C MET A 1 4.69 15.46 -29.05
N SER A 2 3.71 15.15 -28.22
CA SER A 2 3.91 14.98 -26.78
C SER A 2 4.95 13.88 -26.55
N THR A 3 5.97 14.19 -25.75
CA THR A 3 7.03 13.24 -25.36
C THR A 3 6.63 12.43 -24.14
N ASP A 4 5.33 12.44 -23.79
CA ASP A 4 4.77 11.75 -22.63
C ASP A 4 4.46 10.28 -22.92
N HIS A 5 4.46 9.47 -21.86
CA HIS A 5 4.09 8.07 -21.96
C HIS A 5 2.64 7.92 -22.43
N PRO A 6 2.27 6.91 -23.26
CA PRO A 6 0.89 6.74 -23.77
C PRO A 6 -0.19 6.67 -22.69
N CYS A 7 0.15 6.29 -21.45
CA CYS A 7 -0.78 6.30 -20.32
C CYS A 7 -0.95 7.69 -19.66
N VAL A 8 -0.22 8.71 -20.11
CA VAL A 8 -0.36 10.10 -19.65
C VAL A 8 -0.99 10.91 -20.76
N VAL A 9 -2.26 11.23 -20.61
CA VAL A 9 -3.05 11.94 -21.63
C VAL A 9 -3.21 13.39 -21.22
N THR A 10 -2.71 14.32 -22.03
CA THR A 10 -2.93 15.76 -21.83
C THR A 10 -4.22 16.17 -22.53
N LEU A 11 -5.17 16.72 -21.79
CA LEU A 11 -6.48 17.11 -22.30
C LEU A 11 -6.40 18.33 -23.23
N ASP A 12 -7.16 18.29 -24.29
CA ASP A 12 -7.35 19.38 -25.25
C ASP A 12 -8.83 19.79 -25.37
N HIS A 13 -9.14 20.66 -26.32
CA HIS A 13 -10.53 21.14 -26.56
C HIS A 13 -11.49 20.09 -27.10
N ARG A 14 -11.00 18.93 -27.53
CA ARG A 14 -11.79 17.81 -28.06
C ARG A 14 -11.99 16.71 -27.05
N SER A 15 -11.24 16.76 -25.93
CA SER A 15 -11.28 15.75 -24.90
C SER A 15 -12.65 15.71 -24.24
N LYS A 16 -13.18 14.50 -24.07
CA LYS A 16 -14.46 14.25 -23.40
C LYS A 16 -14.33 14.47 -21.88
N PRO A 17 -15.45 14.70 -21.15
CA PRO A 17 -15.45 14.63 -19.70
C PRO A 17 -14.87 13.30 -19.18
N ARG A 18 -14.21 13.33 -18.05
CA ARG A 18 -13.64 12.13 -17.41
C ARG A 18 -14.61 11.55 -16.40
N VAL A 19 -14.75 10.23 -16.40
CA VAL A 19 -15.59 9.52 -15.44
C VAL A 19 -14.73 9.06 -14.27
N LEU A 20 -14.92 9.68 -13.12
CA LEU A 20 -14.09 9.52 -11.94
C LEU A 20 -14.86 8.86 -10.80
N PHE A 21 -14.16 8.12 -9.93
CA PHE A 21 -14.75 7.63 -8.68
C PHE A 21 -15.01 8.77 -7.71
N LYS A 22 -16.15 8.69 -7.02
CA LYS A 22 -16.49 9.47 -5.83
C LYS A 22 -17.06 8.49 -4.78
N GLY A 23 -16.18 7.81 -4.05
CA GLY A 23 -16.58 6.72 -3.18
C GLY A 23 -17.23 5.59 -3.97
N ASP A 24 -18.48 5.28 -3.66
CA ASP A 24 -19.29 4.23 -4.32
C ASP A 24 -20.01 4.70 -5.60
N GLN A 25 -19.69 5.89 -6.12
CA GLN A 25 -20.28 6.49 -7.32
C GLN A 25 -19.25 6.72 -8.41
N LEU A 26 -19.73 6.79 -9.66
CA LEU A 26 -19.02 7.34 -10.79
C LEU A 26 -19.63 8.69 -11.17
N VAL A 27 -18.77 9.70 -11.35
CA VAL A 27 -19.19 11.06 -11.71
C VAL A 27 -18.46 11.53 -12.95
N GLU A 28 -19.19 12.21 -13.86
CA GLU A 28 -18.59 12.89 -14.99
C GLU A 28 -18.03 14.23 -14.54
N VAL A 29 -16.80 14.52 -14.91
CA VAL A 29 -16.07 15.71 -14.51
C VAL A 29 -15.39 16.34 -15.72
N ASP A 30 -15.71 17.61 -15.96
CA ASP A 30 -14.97 18.45 -16.90
C ASP A 30 -13.69 18.95 -16.23
N LEU A 31 -12.55 18.62 -16.83
CA LEU A 31 -11.24 19.07 -16.39
C LEU A 31 -10.69 20.11 -17.38
N PRO A 32 -9.92 21.11 -16.91
CA PRO A 32 -9.32 22.13 -17.78
C PRO A 32 -8.44 21.54 -18.89
N VAL A 33 -8.42 22.20 -20.03
CA VAL A 33 -7.42 21.94 -21.09
C VAL A 33 -6.02 22.07 -20.50
N GLY A 34 -5.10 21.18 -20.90
CA GLY A 34 -3.77 21.08 -20.33
C GLY A 34 -3.67 20.17 -19.08
N THR A 35 -4.78 19.73 -18.50
CA THR A 35 -4.75 18.73 -17.42
C THR A 35 -4.17 17.41 -17.92
N ARG A 36 -3.21 16.85 -17.21
CA ARG A 36 -2.69 15.51 -17.46
C ARG A 36 -3.55 14.48 -16.71
N VAL A 37 -3.97 13.43 -17.40
CA VAL A 37 -4.71 12.32 -16.80
C VAL A 37 -3.85 11.06 -16.91
N ILE A 38 -3.56 10.43 -15.78
CA ILE A 38 -2.76 9.20 -15.74
C ILE A 38 -3.71 8.01 -15.76
N TYR A 39 -3.57 7.16 -16.77
CA TYR A 39 -4.28 5.89 -16.92
C TYR A 39 -3.38 4.71 -16.52
N PRO A 40 -3.97 3.59 -16.07
CA PRO A 40 -3.20 2.39 -15.81
C PRO A 40 -2.63 1.81 -17.11
N LYS A 41 -1.46 1.15 -17.01
CA LYS A 41 -0.94 0.36 -18.12
C LYS A 41 -1.90 -0.79 -18.45
N LYS A 42 -1.84 -1.28 -19.69
CA LYS A 42 -2.53 -2.52 -20.06
C LYS A 42 -2.09 -3.66 -19.14
N PRO A 43 -3.02 -4.51 -18.68
CA PRO A 43 -2.67 -5.68 -17.89
C PRO A 43 -1.67 -6.57 -18.64
N MET A 44 -0.61 -6.97 -17.94
CA MET A 44 0.27 -8.03 -18.43
C MET A 44 -0.50 -9.35 -18.52
N ASP A 45 -0.12 -10.19 -19.47
CA ASP A 45 -0.67 -11.54 -19.56
C ASP A 45 -0.34 -12.33 -18.30
N GLY A 46 -1.31 -13.10 -17.82
CA GLY A 46 -1.08 -14.03 -16.71
C GLY A 46 -0.15 -15.17 -17.11
N LEU A 47 0.41 -15.84 -16.10
CA LEU A 47 1.17 -17.07 -16.32
C LEU A 47 0.29 -18.12 -17.04
N ALA A 48 0.85 -18.78 -18.05
CA ALA A 48 0.12 -19.77 -18.86
C ALA A 48 -0.37 -20.96 -18.01
N ASP A 49 0.47 -21.40 -17.07
CA ASP A 49 0.15 -22.43 -16.08
C ASP A 49 0.61 -21.93 -14.69
N PRO A 50 -0.27 -21.26 -13.92
CA PRO A 50 0.07 -20.76 -12.60
C PRO A 50 0.47 -21.85 -11.60
N ASP A 51 -0.15 -23.03 -11.68
CA ASP A 51 0.08 -24.11 -10.73
C ASP A 51 1.43 -24.81 -10.99
N ALA A 52 1.80 -24.97 -12.26
CA ALA A 52 3.15 -25.41 -12.62
C ALA A 52 4.22 -24.39 -12.21
N ALA A 53 3.94 -23.09 -12.36
CA ALA A 53 4.86 -22.03 -11.95
C ALA A 53 5.09 -22.02 -10.45
N VAL A 54 4.05 -22.23 -9.63
CA VAL A 54 4.19 -22.38 -8.17
C VAL A 54 5.07 -23.56 -7.82
N ARG A 55 4.80 -24.75 -8.38
CA ARG A 55 5.62 -25.95 -8.14
C ARG A 55 7.08 -25.74 -8.58
N TYR A 56 7.29 -25.06 -9.70
CA TYR A 56 8.62 -24.70 -10.17
C TYR A 56 9.35 -23.80 -9.17
N ALA A 57 8.71 -22.73 -8.66
CA ALA A 57 9.31 -21.82 -7.69
C ALA A 57 9.71 -22.53 -6.38
N LEU A 58 8.87 -23.43 -5.87
CA LEU A 58 9.16 -24.20 -4.65
C LEU A 58 10.35 -25.16 -4.82
N ASN A 59 10.56 -25.68 -6.04
CA ASN A 59 11.64 -26.62 -6.36
C ASN A 59 12.93 -25.92 -6.86
N HIS A 60 12.84 -24.67 -7.32
CA HIS A 60 13.97 -23.88 -7.82
C HIS A 60 13.97 -22.49 -7.17
N PRO A 61 14.13 -22.44 -5.84
CA PRO A 61 14.07 -21.18 -5.10
C PRO A 61 15.31 -20.32 -5.36
N LEU A 62 15.16 -19.02 -5.11
CA LEU A 62 16.24 -18.03 -5.19
C LEU A 62 17.05 -18.04 -3.90
N ASP A 63 18.34 -18.22 -4.00
CA ASP A 63 19.31 -18.21 -2.89
C ASP A 63 18.89 -19.04 -1.66
N SER A 64 18.27 -20.20 -1.92
CA SER A 64 17.82 -21.14 -0.90
C SER A 64 17.84 -22.57 -1.44
N ALA A 65 17.90 -23.56 -0.55
CA ALA A 65 17.64 -24.94 -0.93
C ALA A 65 16.16 -25.12 -1.33
N PRO A 66 15.86 -26.05 -2.26
CA PRO A 66 14.48 -26.41 -2.59
C PRO A 66 13.67 -26.75 -1.34
N LEU A 67 12.39 -26.39 -1.32
CA LEU A 67 11.56 -26.59 -0.14
C LEU A 67 11.59 -28.05 0.34
N TYR A 68 11.45 -29.02 -0.58
CA TYR A 68 11.50 -30.46 -0.24
C TYR A 68 12.82 -30.87 0.46
N ALA A 69 13.95 -30.23 0.14
CA ALA A 69 15.25 -30.52 0.74
C ALA A 69 15.41 -29.95 2.16
N LYS A 70 14.54 -29.00 2.55
CA LYS A 70 14.49 -28.43 3.90
C LYS A 70 13.61 -29.27 4.85
N LEU A 71 12.76 -30.15 4.32
CA LEU A 71 11.75 -30.88 5.10
C LEU A 71 12.29 -32.21 5.63
N LYS A 72 11.93 -32.51 6.89
CA LYS A 72 12.24 -33.78 7.56
C LYS A 72 11.03 -34.21 8.40
N PRO A 73 10.79 -35.51 8.57
CA PRO A 73 9.73 -36.01 9.45
C PRO A 73 9.86 -35.46 10.87
N GLY A 74 8.74 -35.09 11.48
CA GLY A 74 8.66 -34.59 12.85
C GLY A 74 9.06 -33.12 13.04
N MET A 75 9.36 -32.38 11.97
CA MET A 75 9.58 -30.93 12.06
C MET A 75 8.30 -30.20 12.49
N LYS A 76 8.50 -29.12 13.25
CA LYS A 76 7.50 -28.14 13.61
C LYS A 76 7.50 -27.02 12.56
N VAL A 77 6.44 -26.92 11.76
CA VAL A 77 6.34 -25.94 10.67
C VAL A 77 5.20 -24.96 10.91
N THR A 78 5.47 -23.69 10.74
CA THR A 78 4.44 -22.65 10.65
C THR A 78 4.33 -22.13 9.22
N ILE A 79 3.11 -22.13 8.66
CA ILE A 79 2.79 -21.44 7.43
C ILE A 79 2.13 -20.12 7.80
N ALA A 80 2.79 -19.00 7.53
CA ALA A 80 2.22 -17.66 7.67
C ALA A 80 1.65 -17.20 6.32
N VAL A 81 0.46 -16.61 6.36
CA VAL A 81 -0.23 -16.10 5.15
C VAL A 81 -0.69 -14.68 5.42
N ASP A 82 -0.38 -13.75 4.55
CA ASP A 82 -0.89 -12.38 4.66
C ASP A 82 -2.42 -12.34 4.53
N ASP A 83 -3.01 -11.37 5.19
CA ASP A 83 -4.46 -11.21 5.27
C ASP A 83 -5.06 -10.58 3.98
N LEU A 84 -6.32 -10.17 4.06
CA LEU A 84 -7.05 -9.57 2.93
C LEU A 84 -6.88 -8.04 2.82
N SER A 85 -6.02 -7.44 3.64
CA SER A 85 -5.87 -5.97 3.74
C SER A 85 -5.13 -5.39 2.53
N MET A 86 -5.82 -5.31 1.41
CA MET A 86 -5.34 -4.68 0.18
C MET A 86 -6.37 -3.68 -0.35
N PRO A 87 -5.93 -2.56 -0.97
CA PRO A 87 -6.85 -1.53 -1.50
C PRO A 87 -7.48 -1.96 -2.85
N LEU A 88 -7.96 -3.18 -2.92
CA LEU A 88 -8.47 -3.83 -4.12
C LEU A 88 -9.82 -4.51 -3.86
N PRO A 89 -10.68 -4.64 -4.88
CA PRO A 89 -11.86 -5.50 -4.80
C PRO A 89 -11.45 -6.97 -4.56
N PRO A 90 -12.36 -7.81 -4.06
CA PRO A 90 -12.12 -9.24 -3.91
C PRO A 90 -11.60 -9.86 -5.20
N MET A 91 -10.68 -10.81 -5.10
CA MET A 91 -10.16 -11.53 -6.26
C MET A 91 -11.05 -12.71 -6.62
N LYS A 92 -11.11 -13.08 -7.90
CA LYS A 92 -11.69 -14.35 -8.32
C LYS A 92 -10.91 -15.52 -7.73
N ARG A 93 -11.63 -16.57 -7.32
CA ARG A 93 -10.99 -17.83 -6.89
C ARG A 93 -10.49 -18.64 -8.08
N PRO A 94 -9.39 -19.43 -7.92
CA PRO A 94 -8.57 -19.51 -6.70
C PRO A 94 -7.68 -18.29 -6.52
N ASP A 95 -7.60 -17.80 -5.28
CA ASP A 95 -6.68 -16.73 -4.90
C ASP A 95 -5.22 -17.19 -5.06
N PRO A 96 -4.25 -16.33 -5.39
CA PRO A 96 -2.83 -16.70 -5.45
C PRO A 96 -2.31 -17.42 -4.21
N ARG A 97 -2.76 -17.03 -3.01
CA ARG A 97 -2.38 -17.68 -1.74
C ARG A 97 -2.90 -19.11 -1.65
N GLN A 98 -4.10 -19.40 -2.17
CA GLN A 98 -4.62 -20.78 -2.28
C GLN A 98 -3.75 -21.62 -3.20
N ARG A 99 -3.34 -21.07 -4.35
CA ARG A 99 -2.48 -21.78 -5.31
C ARG A 99 -1.12 -22.16 -4.74
N VAL A 100 -0.61 -21.35 -3.80
CA VAL A 100 0.68 -21.62 -3.14
C VAL A 100 0.52 -22.58 -1.96
N ILE A 101 -0.46 -22.36 -1.08
CA ILE A 101 -0.58 -23.13 0.17
C ILE A 101 -0.91 -24.61 -0.07
N GLU A 102 -1.72 -24.91 -1.08
CA GLU A 102 -2.10 -26.29 -1.37
C GLU A 102 -0.91 -27.18 -1.74
N PRO A 103 -0.04 -26.84 -2.73
CA PRO A 103 1.16 -27.63 -2.99
C PRO A 103 2.21 -27.59 -1.87
N VAL A 104 2.27 -26.54 -1.05
CA VAL A 104 3.12 -26.51 0.14
C VAL A 104 2.66 -27.59 1.13
N ILE A 105 1.36 -27.67 1.44
CA ILE A 105 0.81 -28.71 2.33
C ILE A 105 1.03 -30.11 1.75
N GLU A 106 0.81 -30.30 0.45
CA GLU A 106 1.09 -31.60 -0.20
C GLU A 106 2.56 -32.03 -0.02
N MET A 107 3.50 -31.08 -0.14
CA MET A 107 4.93 -31.35 0.03
C MET A 107 5.27 -31.67 1.49
N LEU A 108 4.68 -30.99 2.46
CA LEU A 108 4.82 -31.29 3.88
C LEU A 108 4.33 -32.71 4.20
N ASP A 109 3.13 -33.06 3.71
CA ASP A 109 2.55 -34.41 3.88
C ASP A 109 3.46 -35.50 3.30
N GLN A 110 4.00 -35.30 2.09
CA GLN A 110 4.90 -36.25 1.43
C GLN A 110 6.22 -36.48 2.21
N HIS A 111 6.64 -35.52 3.02
CA HIS A 111 7.86 -35.59 3.82
C HIS A 111 7.62 -35.95 5.30
N GLY A 112 6.38 -36.32 5.66
CA GLY A 112 6.03 -36.73 7.04
C GLY A 112 6.11 -35.60 8.05
N VAL A 113 5.77 -34.37 7.63
CA VAL A 113 5.68 -33.20 8.51
C VAL A 113 4.23 -33.07 8.99
N ASP A 114 3.96 -33.52 10.20
CA ASP A 114 2.60 -33.57 10.78
C ASP A 114 2.29 -32.38 11.70
N ASP A 115 3.32 -31.78 12.34
CA ASP A 115 3.17 -30.62 13.23
C ASP A 115 3.18 -29.33 12.40
N VAL A 116 2.04 -29.07 11.76
CA VAL A 116 1.83 -27.88 10.88
C VAL A 116 0.74 -27.00 11.45
N GLU A 117 1.04 -25.72 11.67
CA GLU A 117 0.04 -24.68 11.95
C GLU A 117 0.07 -23.59 10.89
N ILE A 118 -1.11 -23.03 10.61
CA ILE A 118 -1.29 -21.95 9.65
C ILE A 118 -1.75 -20.71 10.39
N ILE A 119 -1.03 -19.61 10.22
CA ILE A 119 -1.33 -18.34 10.90
C ILE A 119 -1.62 -17.26 9.86
N ILE A 120 -2.80 -16.65 9.94
CA ILE A 120 -3.09 -15.45 9.16
C ILE A 120 -2.39 -14.28 9.82
N ALA A 121 -1.48 -13.64 9.09
CA ALA A 121 -0.58 -12.59 9.58
C ALA A 121 -1.28 -11.23 9.59
N THR A 122 -2.15 -11.01 10.56
CA THR A 122 -3.04 -9.84 10.65
C THR A 122 -2.41 -8.61 11.29
N ALA A 123 -1.26 -8.75 11.97
CA ALA A 123 -0.70 -7.62 12.75
C ALA A 123 -1.76 -7.03 13.70
N PHE A 124 -2.14 -5.75 13.50
CA PHE A 124 -3.19 -5.04 14.24
C PHE A 124 -4.53 -4.97 13.51
N HIS A 125 -4.62 -5.63 12.37
CA HIS A 125 -5.87 -5.72 11.65
C HIS A 125 -6.87 -6.58 12.43
N ARG A 126 -8.15 -6.42 12.12
CA ARG A 126 -9.18 -7.26 12.69
C ARG A 126 -8.98 -8.75 12.34
N PRO A 127 -9.40 -9.66 13.18
CA PRO A 127 -9.43 -11.07 12.80
C PRO A 127 -10.29 -11.28 11.54
N MET A 128 -9.78 -12.09 10.62
CA MET A 128 -10.56 -12.55 9.48
C MET A 128 -11.58 -13.60 9.91
N THR A 129 -12.76 -13.55 9.30
CA THR A 129 -13.78 -14.58 9.47
C THR A 129 -13.40 -15.87 8.73
N GLU A 130 -13.97 -17.00 9.14
CA GLU A 130 -13.79 -18.28 8.44
C GLU A 130 -14.11 -18.17 6.94
N GLY A 131 -15.19 -17.45 6.57
CA GLY A 131 -15.58 -17.26 5.18
C GLY A 131 -14.54 -16.49 4.36
N GLU A 132 -13.92 -15.46 4.94
CA GLU A 132 -12.84 -14.70 4.32
C GLU A 132 -11.58 -15.55 4.19
N ILE A 133 -11.23 -16.33 5.20
CA ILE A 133 -10.10 -17.26 5.16
C ILE A 133 -10.32 -18.31 4.07
N ARG A 134 -11.54 -18.91 3.98
CA ARG A 134 -11.91 -19.83 2.90
C ARG A 134 -11.76 -19.21 1.51
N HIS A 135 -12.05 -17.92 1.39
CA HIS A 135 -11.91 -17.22 0.12
C HIS A 135 -10.44 -17.15 -0.33
N ILE A 136 -9.50 -16.91 0.59
CA ILE A 136 -8.10 -16.68 0.23
C ILE A 136 -7.22 -17.94 0.23
N ILE A 137 -7.51 -18.96 1.04
CA ILE A 137 -6.68 -20.17 1.12
C ILE A 137 -7.40 -21.48 0.75
N GLY A 138 -8.66 -21.39 0.35
CA GLY A 138 -9.44 -22.52 -0.18
C GLY A 138 -10.11 -23.39 0.87
N ASP A 139 -11.17 -24.07 0.41
CA ASP A 139 -12.01 -24.91 1.28
C ASP A 139 -11.27 -26.14 1.80
N LYS A 140 -10.41 -26.77 0.98
CA LYS A 140 -9.63 -27.96 1.37
C LYS A 140 -8.74 -27.69 2.58
N THR A 141 -8.01 -26.56 2.56
CA THR A 141 -7.13 -26.15 3.64
C THR A 141 -7.91 -25.82 4.92
N VAL A 142 -8.99 -25.04 4.80
CA VAL A 142 -9.80 -24.66 5.96
C VAL A 142 -10.46 -25.87 6.60
N ASN A 143 -11.06 -26.78 5.83
CA ASN A 143 -11.70 -27.97 6.36
C ASN A 143 -10.73 -28.89 7.14
N ARG A 144 -9.43 -28.86 6.81
CA ARG A 144 -8.40 -29.68 7.46
C ARG A 144 -7.84 -29.05 8.74
N TYR A 145 -7.70 -27.73 8.79
CA TYR A 145 -6.90 -27.05 9.83
C TYR A 145 -7.72 -26.16 10.76
N TRP A 146 -8.86 -25.60 10.31
CA TRP A 146 -9.69 -24.70 11.12
C TRP A 146 -10.52 -25.42 12.17
N PRO A 147 -10.70 -24.87 13.38
CA PRO A 147 -10.01 -23.67 13.92
C PRO A 147 -8.72 -24.00 14.70
N ASP A 148 -8.41 -25.27 14.92
CA ASP A 148 -7.41 -25.69 15.91
C ASP A 148 -5.97 -25.40 15.47
N ARG A 149 -5.69 -25.55 14.18
CA ARG A 149 -4.36 -25.39 13.59
C ARG A 149 -4.30 -24.35 12.47
N LEU A 150 -5.37 -23.59 12.30
CA LEU A 150 -5.48 -22.43 11.41
C LEU A 150 -6.19 -21.33 12.14
N TYR A 151 -5.53 -20.21 12.38
CA TYR A 151 -6.07 -19.10 13.17
C TYR A 151 -5.45 -17.76 12.78
N ASN A 152 -6.10 -16.67 13.22
CA ASN A 152 -5.55 -15.32 13.08
C ASN A 152 -4.46 -15.06 14.12
N HIS A 153 -3.41 -14.35 13.76
CA HIS A 153 -2.44 -13.83 14.72
C HIS A 153 -3.14 -12.93 15.75
N ASP A 154 -2.86 -13.15 17.04
CA ASP A 154 -3.33 -12.30 18.15
C ASP A 154 -2.12 -11.60 18.77
N ALA A 155 -1.95 -10.32 18.41
CA ALA A 155 -0.83 -9.48 18.87
C ALA A 155 -0.87 -9.14 20.37
N GLU A 156 -1.97 -9.50 21.08
CA GLU A 156 -2.21 -9.25 22.50
C GLU A 156 -2.44 -10.54 23.29
N LYS A 157 -2.16 -11.73 22.69
CA LYS A 157 -2.33 -13.01 23.37
C LYS A 157 -1.32 -13.11 24.54
N PRO A 158 -1.79 -13.33 25.79
CA PRO A 158 -0.89 -13.63 26.91
C PRO A 158 0.01 -14.83 26.57
N ASP A 159 1.32 -14.71 26.80
CA ASP A 159 2.32 -15.73 26.47
C ASP A 159 2.32 -16.18 24.99
N GLY A 160 1.68 -15.40 24.10
CA GLY A 160 1.60 -15.68 22.67
C GLY A 160 2.68 -15.03 21.82
N LEU A 161 3.61 -14.31 22.45
CA LEU A 161 4.73 -13.62 21.80
C LEU A 161 6.04 -13.99 22.44
N THR A 162 7.08 -14.18 21.62
CA THR A 162 8.45 -14.46 22.04
C THR A 162 9.34 -13.28 21.68
N TYR A 163 10.08 -12.76 22.65
CA TYR A 163 11.10 -11.72 22.44
C TYR A 163 12.34 -12.31 21.80
N LEU A 164 12.77 -11.76 20.67
CA LEU A 164 13.92 -12.23 19.91
C LEU A 164 15.19 -11.38 20.09
N GLY A 165 15.03 -10.12 20.51
CA GLY A 165 16.16 -9.19 20.67
C GLY A 165 15.75 -7.75 20.35
N THR A 166 16.76 -6.87 20.25
CA THR A 166 16.58 -5.45 19.96
C THR A 166 17.44 -5.09 18.75
N THR A 167 16.86 -4.37 17.78
CA THR A 167 17.59 -3.88 16.61
C THR A 167 18.64 -2.83 16.99
N SER A 168 19.58 -2.53 16.09
CA SER A 168 20.62 -1.51 16.30
C SER A 168 20.08 -0.10 16.56
N ASP A 169 18.85 0.19 16.13
CA ASP A 169 18.15 1.46 16.36
C ASP A 169 17.13 1.39 17.53
N GLY A 170 17.21 0.34 18.36
CA GLY A 170 16.49 0.24 19.62
C GLY A 170 15.04 -0.27 19.52
N ILE A 171 14.65 -0.95 18.44
CA ILE A 171 13.33 -1.57 18.32
C ILE A 171 13.38 -2.94 19.00
N GLU A 172 12.55 -3.13 20.03
CA GLU A 172 12.32 -4.43 20.63
C GLU A 172 11.51 -5.31 19.68
N VAL A 173 12.03 -6.49 19.36
CA VAL A 173 11.41 -7.43 18.42
C VAL A 173 10.79 -8.60 19.17
N GLU A 174 9.48 -8.69 19.10
CA GLU A 174 8.68 -9.81 19.60
C GLU A 174 7.80 -10.34 18.48
N ILE A 175 7.74 -11.67 18.35
CA ILE A 175 7.00 -12.35 17.29
C ILE A 175 6.09 -13.43 17.87
N ASN A 176 5.10 -13.86 17.11
CA ASN A 176 4.24 -15.00 17.47
C ASN A 176 5.05 -16.18 17.98
N ALA A 177 4.71 -16.68 19.20
CA ALA A 177 5.47 -17.71 19.88
C ALA A 177 5.53 -19.02 19.07
N ARG A 178 4.45 -19.42 18.41
CA ARG A 178 4.43 -20.61 17.54
C ARG A 178 5.43 -20.47 16.38
N ALA A 179 5.50 -19.30 15.75
CA ALA A 179 6.47 -19.04 14.68
C ALA A 179 7.90 -19.06 15.23
N ALA A 180 8.14 -18.46 16.41
CA ALA A 180 9.46 -18.45 17.06
C ALA A 180 9.96 -19.84 17.45
N GLU A 181 9.07 -20.79 17.73
CA GLU A 181 9.37 -22.17 18.11
C GLU A 181 9.46 -23.14 16.93
N SER A 182 9.18 -22.69 15.71
CA SER A 182 9.16 -23.55 14.53
C SER A 182 10.57 -23.81 13.98
N ASP A 183 10.78 -25.04 13.51
CA ASP A 183 12.00 -25.41 12.77
C ASP A 183 12.07 -24.74 11.40
N LEU A 184 10.90 -24.40 10.83
CA LEU A 184 10.76 -23.70 9.56
C LEU A 184 9.49 -22.85 9.56
N VAL A 185 9.62 -21.60 9.13
CA VAL A 185 8.49 -20.72 8.81
C VAL A 185 8.39 -20.57 7.31
N ILE A 186 7.24 -20.90 6.72
CA ILE A 186 6.97 -20.67 5.31
C ILE A 186 6.04 -19.47 5.22
N TYR A 187 6.50 -18.33 4.66
CA TYR A 187 5.70 -17.12 4.57
C TYR A 187 5.16 -16.90 3.15
N ILE A 188 3.83 -16.92 3.01
CA ILE A 188 3.13 -16.78 1.74
C ILE A 188 2.54 -15.38 1.61
N ASN A 189 3.04 -14.62 0.65
CA ASN A 189 2.63 -13.25 0.36
C ASN A 189 1.92 -13.11 -0.98
N LEU A 190 0.96 -12.19 -1.03
CA LEU A 190 0.47 -11.57 -2.25
C LEU A 190 0.88 -10.11 -2.28
N THR A 191 1.90 -9.79 -3.05
CA THR A 191 2.48 -8.45 -3.13
C THR A 191 1.93 -7.73 -4.37
N PHE A 192 0.92 -6.88 -4.16
CA PHE A 192 0.35 -6.06 -5.24
C PHE A 192 1.00 -4.69 -5.35
N VAL A 193 1.25 -4.05 -4.21
CA VAL A 193 1.96 -2.77 -4.12
C VAL A 193 3.34 -2.98 -3.55
N SER A 194 4.32 -2.24 -4.04
CA SER A 194 5.74 -2.44 -3.72
C SER A 194 6.11 -2.22 -2.24
N MET A 195 5.24 -1.61 -1.46
CA MET A 195 5.43 -1.50 0.00
C MET A 195 5.14 -2.80 0.78
N ASN A 196 4.50 -3.79 0.17
CA ASN A 196 4.19 -5.08 0.77
C ASN A 196 5.26 -6.11 0.38
N GLY A 197 5.31 -7.24 1.08
CA GLY A 197 6.31 -8.27 0.83
C GLY A 197 7.66 -8.01 1.52
N GLY A 198 8.64 -8.82 1.19
CA GLY A 198 9.99 -8.73 1.74
C GLY A 198 10.05 -8.86 3.27
N HIS A 199 11.07 -8.29 3.86
CA HIS A 199 11.27 -8.27 5.33
C HIS A 199 10.11 -7.62 6.11
N LYS A 200 9.30 -6.75 5.47
CA LYS A 200 8.10 -6.18 6.08
C LYS A 200 7.12 -7.27 6.51
N SER A 201 7.00 -8.35 5.78
CA SER A 201 6.06 -9.44 6.06
C SER A 201 6.31 -10.03 7.44
N MET A 202 7.55 -10.46 7.72
CA MET A 202 7.94 -10.95 9.04
C MET A 202 7.94 -9.84 10.09
N GLY A 203 8.45 -8.67 9.74
CA GLY A 203 8.58 -7.52 10.66
C GLY A 203 7.27 -6.82 11.00
N THR A 204 6.14 -7.22 10.42
CA THR A 204 4.83 -6.59 10.64
C THR A 204 3.73 -7.62 10.95
N GLY A 205 3.56 -8.65 10.12
CA GLY A 205 2.38 -9.51 10.13
C GLY A 205 2.20 -10.38 11.37
N LEU A 206 3.30 -10.84 11.97
CA LEU A 206 3.29 -11.76 13.12
C LEU A 206 3.84 -11.14 14.41
N VAL A 207 4.08 -9.82 14.44
CA VAL A 207 4.71 -9.16 15.59
C VAL A 207 3.70 -8.52 16.54
N GLY A 208 4.13 -8.23 17.77
CA GLY A 208 3.31 -7.59 18.78
C GLY A 208 3.38 -6.06 18.78
N TYR A 209 2.68 -5.44 19.75
CA TYR A 209 2.58 -3.98 19.87
C TYR A 209 3.93 -3.28 20.00
N ARG A 210 4.89 -3.83 20.77
CA ARG A 210 6.20 -3.19 20.99
C ARG A 210 6.95 -3.01 19.68
N THR A 211 7.01 -4.08 18.89
CA THR A 211 7.69 -4.07 17.59
C THR A 211 7.02 -3.11 16.62
N LEU A 212 5.69 -3.21 16.46
CA LEU A 212 4.93 -2.31 15.56
C LEU A 212 5.11 -0.83 15.93
N ARG A 213 5.02 -0.50 17.22
CA ARG A 213 5.24 0.85 17.71
C ARG A 213 6.64 1.38 17.42
N GLY A 214 7.62 0.49 17.38
CA GLY A 214 9.02 0.83 17.08
C GLY A 214 9.21 1.43 15.68
N HIS A 215 8.47 0.93 14.69
CA HIS A 215 8.58 1.41 13.31
C HIS A 215 7.35 2.15 12.78
N HIS A 216 6.11 1.82 13.20
CA HIS A 216 4.88 2.54 12.83
C HIS A 216 4.61 3.74 13.74
N ASN A 217 5.51 4.69 13.82
CA ASN A 217 5.38 5.88 14.65
C ASN A 217 5.56 7.16 13.82
N PRO A 218 5.09 8.33 14.30
CA PRO A 218 5.10 9.56 13.52
C PRO A 218 6.47 9.99 13.01
N ARG A 219 7.56 9.72 13.77
CA ARG A 219 8.92 10.06 13.33
C ARG A 219 9.35 9.24 12.12
N SER A 220 9.06 7.93 12.16
CA SER A 220 9.43 7.03 11.07
C SER A 220 8.70 7.36 9.77
N ILE A 221 7.50 7.97 9.88
CA ILE A 221 6.62 8.24 8.77
C ILE A 221 6.77 9.66 8.22
N ARG A 222 7.04 10.64 9.09
CA ARG A 222 7.16 12.07 8.72
C ARG A 222 8.23 12.33 7.68
N ASP A 223 9.43 11.83 7.94
CA ASP A 223 10.64 12.12 7.15
C ASP A 223 10.97 10.99 6.17
N THR A 224 9.97 10.21 5.80
CA THR A 224 10.13 9.10 4.88
C THR A 224 9.93 9.54 3.43
N GLY A 225 10.60 8.88 2.51
CA GLY A 225 10.27 8.94 1.08
C GLY A 225 9.00 8.18 0.77
N SER A 226 8.77 7.83 -0.49
CA SER A 226 7.61 7.05 -0.87
C SER A 226 7.61 5.66 -0.21
N TYR A 227 6.46 5.25 0.32
CA TYR A 227 6.29 3.87 0.80
C TYR A 227 6.38 2.85 -0.34
N MET A 228 6.26 3.28 -1.59
CA MET A 228 6.37 2.46 -2.79
C MET A 228 7.80 2.31 -3.29
N GLU A 229 8.78 2.88 -2.57
CA GLU A 229 10.21 2.69 -2.78
C GLU A 229 10.84 1.96 -1.58
N PRO A 230 10.56 0.66 -1.39
CA PRO A 230 11.09 -0.09 -0.25
C PRO A 230 12.59 -0.32 -0.37
N HIS A 231 13.22 -0.65 0.76
CA HIS A 231 14.54 -1.25 0.79
C HIS A 231 14.41 -2.76 0.56
N SER A 232 15.19 -3.29 -0.37
CA SER A 232 15.35 -4.73 -0.62
C SER A 232 16.62 -4.93 -1.44
N GLY A 233 17.32 -6.00 -1.29
CA GLY A 233 18.51 -6.37 -2.06
C GLY A 233 19.13 -5.28 -2.94
N LYS A 234 18.73 -5.22 -4.21
CA LYS A 234 19.14 -4.22 -5.19
C LYS A 234 18.41 -2.87 -5.08
N TYR A 235 17.22 -2.83 -4.47
CA TYR A 235 16.42 -1.62 -4.34
C TYR A 235 16.80 -0.82 -3.10
N LYS A 236 17.27 0.40 -3.30
CA LYS A 236 17.67 1.34 -2.25
C LYS A 236 16.64 2.48 -2.17
N GLY A 237 15.44 2.15 -1.71
CA GLY A 237 14.39 3.14 -1.52
C GLY A 237 14.75 4.20 -0.48
N ARG A 238 13.99 5.30 -0.45
CA ARG A 238 14.21 6.40 0.49
C ARG A 238 13.29 6.36 1.71
N SER A 239 12.59 5.24 1.91
CA SER A 239 11.64 5.06 3.00
C SER A 239 12.35 4.69 4.30
N ALA A 240 12.48 5.64 5.23
CA ALA A 240 12.97 5.37 6.58
C ALA A 240 12.13 4.34 7.33
N LEU A 241 10.83 4.27 7.06
CA LEU A 241 9.95 3.23 7.58
C LEU A 241 10.36 1.84 7.06
N SER A 242 10.60 1.72 5.75
CA SER A 242 11.05 0.46 5.16
C SER A 242 12.39 0.01 5.71
N GLU A 243 13.36 0.90 5.89
CA GLU A 243 14.64 0.57 6.53
C GLU A 243 14.48 -0.06 7.91
N LYS A 244 13.59 0.49 8.74
CA LYS A 244 13.30 -0.05 10.07
C LYS A 244 12.68 -1.44 10.00
N MET A 245 11.71 -1.63 9.10
CA MET A 245 11.08 -2.93 8.89
C MET A 245 12.08 -3.98 8.39
N VAL A 246 13.02 -3.58 7.51
CA VAL A 246 14.12 -4.45 7.06
C VAL A 246 15.01 -4.86 8.23
N ARG A 247 15.39 -3.93 9.12
CA ARG A 247 16.19 -4.27 10.30
C ARG A 247 15.47 -5.25 11.23
N VAL A 248 14.16 -5.04 11.44
CA VAL A 248 13.34 -5.97 12.24
C VAL A 248 13.25 -7.34 11.57
N GLY A 249 12.94 -7.41 10.27
CA GLY A 249 12.86 -8.66 9.53
C GLY A 249 14.18 -9.43 9.52
N LYS A 250 15.30 -8.75 9.28
CA LYS A 250 16.64 -9.37 9.34
C LYS A 250 16.95 -9.97 10.71
N LEU A 251 16.64 -9.25 11.80
CA LEU A 251 16.84 -9.79 13.14
C LEU A 251 15.97 -11.04 13.38
N ILE A 252 14.75 -11.08 12.85
CA ILE A 252 13.90 -12.28 12.91
C ILE A 252 14.56 -13.44 12.13
N GLU A 253 15.00 -13.20 10.91
CA GLU A 253 15.61 -14.22 10.04
C GLU A 253 17.01 -14.67 10.50
N GLU A 254 17.70 -13.91 11.33
CA GLU A 254 18.91 -14.36 12.05
C GLU A 254 18.61 -15.43 13.12
N LYS A 255 17.35 -15.51 13.57
CA LYS A 255 16.92 -16.44 14.64
C LYS A 255 16.06 -17.59 14.13
N LEU A 256 15.35 -17.38 13.01
CA LEU A 256 14.38 -18.31 12.45
C LEU A 256 14.77 -18.67 11.02
N ASP A 257 14.60 -19.95 10.66
CA ASP A 257 14.67 -20.36 9.24
C ASP A 257 13.34 -19.98 8.56
N VAL A 258 13.38 -19.01 7.66
CA VAL A 258 12.21 -18.51 6.94
C VAL A 258 12.36 -18.79 5.46
N PHE A 259 11.35 -19.44 4.87
CA PHE A 259 11.23 -19.67 3.44
C PHE A 259 10.11 -18.78 2.89
N HIS A 260 10.48 -17.77 2.12
CA HIS A 260 9.52 -16.83 1.53
C HIS A 260 8.93 -17.38 0.25
N VAL A 261 7.63 -17.15 0.04
CA VAL A 261 6.95 -17.36 -1.23
C VAL A 261 6.13 -16.12 -1.53
N GLU A 262 6.54 -15.35 -2.52
CA GLU A 262 5.82 -14.15 -2.94
C GLU A 262 5.18 -14.33 -4.31
N THR A 263 3.97 -13.82 -4.43
CA THR A 263 3.18 -13.79 -5.65
C THR A 263 2.81 -12.36 -6.00
N THR A 264 2.61 -12.07 -7.29
CA THR A 264 2.05 -10.80 -7.72
C THR A 264 1.09 -10.99 -8.90
N VAL A 265 0.12 -10.08 -9.01
CA VAL A 265 -0.92 -10.12 -10.04
C VAL A 265 -0.87 -8.89 -10.93
N ASN A 266 -1.49 -8.98 -12.10
CA ASN A 266 -1.69 -7.82 -12.97
C ASN A 266 -2.75 -6.85 -12.40
N ASN A 267 -3.04 -5.77 -13.13
CA ASN A 267 -4.00 -4.75 -12.73
C ASN A 267 -5.37 -4.88 -13.43
N LYS A 268 -5.75 -6.06 -13.88
CA LYS A 268 -7.04 -6.30 -14.54
C LYS A 268 -8.19 -6.28 -13.54
N MET A 269 -8.77 -5.11 -13.29
CA MET A 269 -9.89 -4.94 -12.35
C MET A 269 -11.25 -5.36 -12.90
N PHE A 270 -11.43 -5.26 -14.22
CA PHE A 270 -12.74 -5.41 -14.86
C PHE A 270 -12.75 -6.59 -15.82
N ASP A 271 -13.85 -7.36 -15.78
CA ASP A 271 -14.14 -8.43 -16.72
C ASP A 271 -14.98 -7.92 -17.88
N GLU A 272 -15.10 -8.73 -18.92
CA GLU A 272 -16.07 -8.44 -20.00
C GLU A 272 -17.51 -8.45 -19.45
N PRO A 273 -18.39 -7.52 -19.87
CA PRO A 273 -18.13 -6.47 -20.88
C PRO A 273 -17.62 -5.14 -20.31
N LEU A 274 -17.11 -5.07 -19.08
CA LEU A 274 -16.76 -3.84 -18.37
C LEU A 274 -15.29 -3.39 -18.52
N THR A 275 -14.50 -4.09 -19.34
CA THR A 275 -13.08 -3.76 -19.56
C THR A 275 -12.84 -2.35 -20.07
N PHE A 276 -13.83 -1.76 -20.73
CA PHE A 276 -13.78 -0.37 -21.22
C PHE A 276 -13.64 0.66 -20.08
N LEU A 277 -13.98 0.31 -18.85
CA LEU A 277 -13.83 1.21 -17.69
C LEU A 277 -12.37 1.59 -17.41
N ALA A 278 -11.42 0.80 -17.88
CA ALA A 278 -9.99 1.10 -17.75
C ALA A 278 -9.43 1.91 -18.93
N LYS A 279 -10.21 2.15 -20.00
CA LYS A 279 -9.79 2.90 -21.18
C LYS A 279 -9.83 4.41 -20.97
N ASN A 280 -9.10 5.13 -21.83
CA ASN A 280 -9.26 6.55 -22.03
C ASN A 280 -10.63 6.83 -22.65
N GLU A 281 -11.39 7.78 -22.11
CA GLU A 281 -12.72 8.14 -22.57
C GLU A 281 -12.77 8.60 -24.04
N ASP A 282 -11.66 9.16 -24.53
CA ASP A 282 -11.54 9.60 -25.92
C ASP A 282 -11.37 8.45 -26.92
N GLU A 283 -10.99 7.25 -26.43
CA GLU A 283 -10.78 6.02 -27.20
C GLU A 283 -11.98 5.06 -27.17
N LEU A 284 -13.05 5.41 -26.45
CA LEU A 284 -14.24 4.58 -26.35
C LEU A 284 -14.98 4.54 -27.70
N SER A 285 -15.36 3.34 -28.12
CA SER A 285 -16.31 3.15 -29.21
C SER A 285 -17.69 3.70 -28.83
N PRO A 286 -18.57 4.01 -29.81
CA PRO A 286 -19.92 4.50 -29.52
C PRO A 286 -20.75 3.58 -28.60
N ALA A 287 -20.55 2.26 -28.69
CA ALA A 287 -21.23 1.28 -27.84
C ALA A 287 -20.69 1.32 -26.41
N GLU A 288 -19.37 1.40 -26.22
CA GLU A 288 -18.73 1.53 -24.91
C GLU A 288 -19.11 2.85 -24.24
N GLU A 289 -19.18 3.95 -24.99
CA GLU A 289 -19.59 5.25 -24.47
C GLU A 289 -21.06 5.22 -23.98
N GLN A 290 -21.95 4.58 -24.74
CA GLN A 290 -23.33 4.37 -24.30
C GLN A 290 -23.39 3.49 -23.06
N GLY A 291 -22.59 2.43 -22.99
CA GLY A 291 -22.45 1.56 -21.83
C GLY A 291 -21.98 2.31 -20.60
N LEU A 292 -20.98 3.18 -20.74
CA LEU A 292 -20.45 4.02 -19.66
C LEU A 292 -21.53 4.99 -19.12
N LYS A 293 -22.22 5.71 -20.03
CA LYS A 293 -23.33 6.62 -19.66
C LYS A 293 -24.47 5.86 -18.94
N ALA A 294 -24.81 4.68 -19.43
CA ALA A 294 -25.83 3.83 -18.79
C ALA A 294 -25.40 3.38 -17.39
N LEU A 295 -24.14 2.97 -17.22
CA LEU A 295 -23.58 2.57 -15.94
C LEU A 295 -23.56 3.72 -14.92
N VAL A 296 -23.07 4.90 -15.30
CA VAL A 296 -23.07 6.12 -14.47
C VAL A 296 -24.50 6.46 -14.02
N LYS A 297 -25.46 6.43 -14.96
CA LYS A 297 -26.88 6.68 -14.65
C LYS A 297 -27.43 5.61 -13.70
N THR A 298 -27.14 4.35 -13.92
CA THR A 298 -27.62 3.23 -13.09
C THR A 298 -27.07 3.36 -11.68
N LEU A 299 -25.77 3.57 -11.50
CA LEU A 299 -25.16 3.75 -10.19
C LEU A 299 -25.75 4.94 -9.42
N LYS A 300 -26.08 6.03 -10.12
CA LYS A 300 -26.75 7.19 -9.51
C LYS A 300 -28.14 6.86 -8.95
N TRP A 301 -28.87 5.93 -9.56
CA TRP A 301 -30.22 5.53 -9.15
C TRP A 301 -30.23 4.42 -8.09
N LEU A 302 -29.16 3.63 -7.98
CA LEU A 302 -29.06 2.58 -6.98
C LEU A 302 -28.94 3.18 -5.58
N PRO A 303 -29.62 2.58 -4.58
CA PRO A 303 -29.41 2.96 -3.19
C PRO A 303 -27.98 2.64 -2.75
N GLN A 304 -27.44 3.42 -1.80
CA GLN A 304 -26.06 3.30 -1.33
C GLN A 304 -25.65 1.88 -0.96
N PRO A 305 -26.44 1.08 -0.20
CA PRO A 305 -26.05 -0.30 0.14
C PRO A 305 -25.85 -1.20 -1.09
N ALA A 306 -26.64 -0.99 -2.16
CA ALA A 306 -26.49 -1.76 -3.39
C ALA A 306 -25.21 -1.37 -4.15
N ARG A 307 -24.86 -0.09 -4.18
CA ARG A 307 -23.60 0.38 -4.78
C ARG A 307 -22.38 -0.18 -4.04
N GLN A 308 -22.41 -0.11 -2.71
CA GLN A 308 -21.34 -0.66 -1.86
C GLN A 308 -21.18 -2.16 -2.04
N ALA A 309 -22.29 -2.91 -2.12
CA ALA A 309 -22.26 -4.35 -2.39
C ALA A 309 -21.59 -4.70 -3.73
N ILE A 310 -21.60 -3.82 -4.73
CA ILE A 310 -20.86 -4.04 -5.98
C ILE A 310 -19.35 -4.10 -5.70
N PHE A 311 -18.80 -3.16 -4.94
CA PHE A 311 -17.38 -3.16 -4.59
C PHE A 311 -16.98 -4.35 -3.72
N GLU A 312 -17.86 -4.81 -2.84
CA GLU A 312 -17.57 -5.87 -1.87
C GLU A 312 -17.73 -7.28 -2.46
N ARG A 313 -18.58 -7.47 -3.47
CA ARG A 313 -19.01 -8.80 -3.93
C ARG A 313 -18.69 -9.11 -5.39
N VAL A 314 -18.39 -8.11 -6.20
CA VAL A 314 -18.00 -8.35 -7.60
C VAL A 314 -16.49 -8.62 -7.64
N PRO A 315 -16.07 -9.87 -7.89
CA PRO A 315 -14.66 -10.21 -7.85
C PRO A 315 -13.94 -9.71 -9.10
N ALA A 316 -12.75 -9.17 -8.91
CA ALA A 316 -11.87 -8.75 -10.00
C ALA A 316 -11.10 -9.93 -10.61
N PRO A 317 -10.95 -9.96 -11.94
CA PRO A 317 -10.31 -11.08 -12.67
C PRO A 317 -8.79 -10.93 -12.77
N TYR A 318 -8.13 -10.60 -11.67
CA TYR A 318 -6.67 -10.52 -11.64
C TYR A 318 -6.03 -11.84 -12.06
N SER A 319 -4.93 -11.77 -12.80
CA SER A 319 -4.16 -12.93 -13.20
C SER A 319 -2.78 -12.89 -12.53
N LEU A 320 -2.32 -14.06 -12.06
CA LEU A 320 -0.97 -14.23 -11.51
C LEU A 320 0.06 -13.97 -12.61
N ILE A 321 0.97 -13.02 -12.40
CA ILE A 321 2.05 -12.68 -13.36
C ILE A 321 3.43 -13.08 -12.87
N GLY A 322 3.57 -13.46 -11.60
CA GLY A 322 4.82 -13.96 -11.04
C GLY A 322 4.63 -14.65 -9.71
N VAL A 323 5.47 -15.66 -9.49
CA VAL A 323 5.65 -16.35 -8.22
C VAL A 323 7.12 -16.72 -8.08
N PHE A 324 7.70 -16.36 -6.94
CA PHE A 324 9.09 -16.69 -6.57
C PHE A 324 9.13 -17.20 -5.15
N ALA A 325 10.10 -18.07 -4.86
CA ALA A 325 10.30 -18.64 -3.54
C ALA A 325 11.79 -18.63 -3.16
N GLY A 326 12.11 -18.69 -1.87
CA GLY A 326 13.49 -18.77 -1.38
C GLY A 326 13.81 -17.76 -0.30
N ALA A 327 15.02 -17.17 -0.38
CA ALA A 327 15.47 -16.13 0.54
C ALA A 327 14.72 -14.80 0.31
N CYS A 328 14.54 -14.02 1.37
CA CYS A 328 13.71 -12.83 1.38
C CYS A 328 14.05 -11.82 0.28
N GLU A 329 15.28 -11.30 0.28
CA GLU A 329 15.67 -10.19 -0.61
C GLU A 329 15.61 -10.56 -2.10
N PRO A 330 16.18 -11.68 -2.60
CA PRO A 330 16.11 -12.02 -4.02
C PRO A 330 14.69 -12.34 -4.50
N VAL A 331 13.87 -12.95 -3.64
CA VAL A 331 12.44 -13.18 -3.95
C VAL A 331 11.70 -11.86 -4.10
N HIS A 332 11.86 -10.96 -3.13
CA HIS A 332 11.20 -9.66 -3.16
C HIS A 332 11.68 -8.77 -4.30
N ASP A 333 12.98 -8.78 -4.62
CA ASP A 333 13.54 -8.06 -5.77
C ASP A 333 12.93 -8.51 -7.10
N ALA A 334 12.73 -9.82 -7.27
CA ALA A 334 12.10 -10.36 -8.47
C ALA A 334 10.61 -9.96 -8.59
N ILE A 335 9.90 -9.91 -7.47
CA ILE A 335 8.52 -9.42 -7.41
C ILE A 335 8.44 -7.92 -7.71
N LEU A 336 9.34 -7.11 -7.14
CA LEU A 336 9.39 -5.66 -7.39
C LEU A 336 9.64 -5.34 -8.87
N ASP A 337 10.47 -6.12 -9.57
CA ASP A 337 10.65 -5.98 -11.02
C ASP A 337 9.33 -6.08 -11.79
N LEU A 338 8.49 -7.05 -11.44
CA LEU A 338 7.19 -7.24 -12.07
C LEU A 338 6.20 -6.14 -11.69
N ILE A 339 6.15 -5.75 -10.40
CA ILE A 339 5.29 -4.67 -9.92
C ILE A 339 5.62 -3.37 -10.64
N TYR A 340 6.90 -2.99 -10.71
CA TYR A 340 7.29 -1.76 -11.39
C TYR A 340 7.05 -1.83 -12.90
N LYS A 341 7.24 -2.97 -13.52
CA LYS A 341 6.91 -3.17 -14.93
C LYS A 341 5.41 -3.00 -15.18
N GLN A 342 4.54 -3.57 -14.33
CA GLN A 342 3.10 -3.52 -14.50
C GLN A 342 2.51 -2.16 -14.12
N HIS A 343 2.85 -1.63 -12.96
CA HIS A 343 2.09 -0.53 -12.34
C HIS A 343 2.72 0.85 -12.52
N CYS A 344 4.04 0.97 -12.71
CA CYS A 344 4.70 2.27 -12.83
C CYS A 344 4.49 2.91 -14.20
N VAL A 345 3.87 4.08 -14.22
CA VAL A 345 3.69 4.94 -15.39
C VAL A 345 4.72 6.06 -15.34
N PRO A 346 5.64 6.16 -16.31
CA PRO A 346 6.59 7.29 -16.39
C PRO A 346 5.85 8.63 -16.53
N VAL A 347 6.17 9.58 -15.66
CA VAL A 347 5.58 10.93 -15.64
C VAL A 347 6.68 11.97 -15.57
N LYS A 348 6.70 12.92 -16.51
CA LYS A 348 7.65 14.03 -16.52
C LYS A 348 7.10 15.22 -15.75
N GLY A 349 7.89 15.74 -14.83
CA GLY A 349 7.52 16.91 -14.03
C GLY A 349 6.43 16.63 -12.97
N GLN A 350 6.49 17.39 -11.91
CA GLN A 350 5.51 17.43 -10.84
C GLN A 350 4.35 18.35 -11.19
N SER A 351 3.28 18.35 -10.38
CA SER A 351 2.10 19.21 -10.55
C SER A 351 1.84 20.09 -9.35
N ASP A 352 1.30 21.29 -9.61
CA ASP A 352 0.86 22.21 -8.57
C ASP A 352 -0.46 21.76 -7.92
N ILE A 353 -1.29 21.07 -8.71
CA ILE A 353 -2.60 20.54 -8.30
C ILE A 353 -2.68 19.07 -8.72
N VAL A 354 -3.02 18.18 -7.79
CA VAL A 354 -3.27 16.76 -8.09
C VAL A 354 -4.67 16.38 -7.64
N ILE A 355 -5.42 15.71 -8.54
CA ILE A 355 -6.80 15.29 -8.33
C ILE A 355 -6.81 13.79 -8.05
N PHE A 356 -7.38 13.40 -6.89
CA PHE A 356 -7.57 12.02 -6.48
C PHE A 356 -9.05 11.63 -6.45
N PRO A 357 -9.53 10.82 -7.38
CA PRO A 357 -10.83 10.16 -7.28
C PRO A 357 -10.70 8.95 -6.35
N ILE A 358 -11.17 9.08 -5.11
CA ILE A 358 -11.06 8.03 -4.10
C ILE A 358 -12.24 7.06 -4.24
N PRO A 359 -12.01 5.76 -4.58
CA PRO A 359 -13.05 4.75 -4.64
C PRO A 359 -13.48 4.30 -3.24
N TYR A 360 -14.56 3.53 -3.14
CA TYR A 360 -15.08 2.96 -1.89
C TYR A 360 -14.24 1.78 -1.35
N ILE A 361 -12.97 1.74 -1.64
CA ILE A 361 -12.09 0.63 -1.25
C ILE A 361 -10.84 1.17 -0.57
N SER A 362 -10.55 0.62 0.62
CA SER A 362 -9.26 0.74 1.30
C SER A 362 -8.85 -0.62 1.86
N PRO A 363 -7.61 -0.80 2.31
CA PRO A 363 -7.20 -2.04 2.97
C PRO A 363 -8.01 -2.38 4.22
N TYR A 364 -8.68 -1.41 4.82
CA TYR A 364 -9.23 -1.53 6.18
C TYR A 364 -10.75 -1.37 6.27
N ASN A 365 -11.47 -1.47 5.15
CA ASN A 365 -12.94 -1.39 5.14
C ASN A 365 -13.63 -2.58 4.51
N VAL A 366 -13.02 -3.75 4.47
CA VAL A 366 -13.68 -4.95 3.97
C VAL A 366 -14.85 -5.32 4.88
N GLY A 367 -16.06 -5.32 4.31
CA GLY A 367 -17.32 -5.51 5.05
C GLY A 367 -17.66 -4.35 6.01
N ALA A 368 -17.10 -3.16 5.80
CA ALA A 368 -17.32 -1.98 6.63
C ALA A 368 -17.40 -0.70 5.79
N TYR A 369 -17.82 0.41 6.39
CA TYR A 369 -17.80 1.71 5.74
C TYR A 369 -16.36 2.22 5.56
N LEU A 370 -16.09 2.87 4.42
CA LEU A 370 -14.91 3.70 4.27
C LEU A 370 -15.11 4.96 5.12
N ASN A 371 -14.74 4.87 6.40
CA ASN A 371 -14.95 5.92 7.38
C ASN A 371 -14.03 7.14 7.11
N PRO A 372 -14.32 8.31 7.71
CA PRO A 372 -13.56 9.54 7.47
C PRO A 372 -12.05 9.42 7.65
N LEU A 373 -11.60 8.68 8.66
CA LEU A 373 -10.17 8.50 8.91
C LEU A 373 -9.51 7.72 7.78
N LEU A 374 -10.19 6.70 7.24
CA LEU A 374 -9.68 5.92 6.11
C LEU A 374 -9.65 6.73 4.80
N VAL A 375 -10.52 7.73 4.64
CA VAL A 375 -10.42 8.68 3.52
C VAL A 375 -9.11 9.47 3.59
N SER A 376 -8.73 9.97 4.78
CA SER A 376 -7.44 10.64 4.97
C SER A 376 -6.27 9.69 4.70
N VAL A 377 -6.37 8.45 5.18
CA VAL A 377 -5.36 7.40 4.90
C VAL A 377 -5.20 7.15 3.41
N MET A 378 -6.31 7.08 2.66
CA MET A 378 -6.24 6.93 1.22
C MET A 378 -5.61 8.15 0.54
N ALA A 379 -6.05 9.36 0.86
CA ALA A 379 -5.54 10.57 0.22
C ALA A 379 -4.06 10.84 0.53
N GLU A 380 -3.71 10.94 1.81
CA GLU A 380 -2.39 11.41 2.27
C GLU A 380 -1.40 10.27 2.56
N GLY A 381 -1.89 9.07 2.84
CA GLY A 381 -1.08 7.89 3.08
C GLY A 381 -0.80 7.11 1.80
N TYR A 382 -1.84 6.57 1.16
CA TYR A 382 -1.66 5.71 -0.01
C TYR A 382 -1.47 6.49 -1.31
N LEU A 383 -2.40 7.36 -1.69
CA LEU A 383 -2.37 8.02 -2.99
C LEU A 383 -1.21 9.01 -3.12
N HIS A 384 -0.88 9.73 -2.05
CA HIS A 384 0.32 10.56 -2.01
C HIS A 384 1.58 9.75 -2.31
N ASN A 385 1.67 8.54 -1.78
CA ASN A 385 2.85 7.67 -1.91
C ASN A 385 2.83 6.78 -3.16
N LEU A 386 1.80 6.81 -4.01
CA LEU A 386 1.78 6.06 -5.27
C LEU A 386 2.75 6.67 -6.31
N HIS A 387 4.01 6.87 -5.89
CA HIS A 387 5.06 7.38 -6.77
C HIS A 387 6.40 6.73 -6.50
N ARG A 388 7.25 6.78 -7.50
CA ARG A 388 8.71 6.60 -7.43
C ARG A 388 9.38 7.90 -7.87
N GLY A 389 10.63 8.11 -7.46
CA GLY A 389 11.37 9.34 -7.75
C GLY A 389 10.85 10.50 -6.89
N ALA A 390 10.23 11.49 -7.49
CA ALA A 390 9.63 12.61 -6.78
C ALA A 390 8.13 12.40 -6.52
N PRO A 391 7.55 12.99 -5.45
CA PRO A 391 6.10 13.06 -5.31
C PRO A 391 5.46 13.72 -6.54
N LEU A 392 4.30 13.23 -6.97
CA LEU A 392 3.61 13.82 -8.12
C LEU A 392 3.18 15.27 -7.85
N LEU A 393 2.77 15.57 -6.62
CA LEU A 393 2.49 16.92 -6.17
C LEU A 393 3.78 17.66 -5.84
N LYS A 394 3.94 18.90 -6.29
CA LYS A 394 5.00 19.80 -5.80
C LYS A 394 4.78 20.09 -4.32
N LYS A 395 5.86 20.31 -3.57
CA LYS A 395 5.78 20.67 -2.15
C LYS A 395 4.96 21.96 -1.98
N GLY A 396 3.99 21.94 -1.06
CA GLY A 396 3.06 23.05 -0.83
C GLY A 396 1.89 23.12 -1.81
N GLY A 397 1.80 22.20 -2.78
CA GLY A 397 0.71 22.13 -3.74
C GLY A 397 -0.63 21.67 -3.14
N THR A 398 -1.65 21.59 -3.97
CA THR A 398 -3.02 21.30 -3.54
C THR A 398 -3.49 19.93 -4.02
N TYR A 399 -4.02 19.11 -3.09
CA TYR A 399 -4.83 17.93 -3.43
C TYR A 399 -6.31 18.32 -3.56
N ILE A 400 -6.94 17.90 -4.64
CA ILE A 400 -8.39 17.90 -4.78
C ILE A 400 -8.86 16.45 -4.72
N ILE A 401 -9.72 16.11 -3.79
CA ILE A 401 -10.23 14.75 -3.60
C ILE A 401 -11.72 14.68 -3.91
N LEU A 402 -12.12 13.62 -4.61
CA LEU A 402 -13.53 13.29 -4.86
C LEU A 402 -13.92 12.14 -3.93
N HIS A 403 -14.62 12.46 -2.85
CA HIS A 403 -15.19 11.48 -1.94
C HIS A 403 -16.37 12.10 -1.18
N PRO A 404 -17.43 11.33 -0.85
CA PRO A 404 -18.58 11.84 -0.07
C PRO A 404 -18.22 12.23 1.37
N CYS A 405 -17.17 11.73 1.95
CA CYS A 405 -16.74 12.01 3.33
C CYS A 405 -17.89 11.89 4.34
N SER A 406 -18.68 10.82 4.22
CA SER A 406 -19.82 10.57 5.11
C SER A 406 -19.33 10.26 6.52
N ASP A 407 -20.01 10.79 7.54
CA ASP A 407 -19.73 10.47 8.96
C ASP A 407 -20.32 9.09 9.31
N LYS A 408 -19.72 8.03 8.75
CA LYS A 408 -20.16 6.65 8.95
C LYS A 408 -19.01 5.78 9.41
N PHE A 409 -19.23 5.07 10.50
CA PHE A 409 -18.30 4.11 11.09
C PHE A 409 -19.01 2.78 11.33
N ASP A 410 -18.33 1.70 11.01
CA ASP A 410 -18.73 0.38 11.51
C ASP A 410 -18.28 0.26 12.98
N ARG A 411 -19.23 0.12 13.88
CA ARG A 411 -18.95 0.10 15.32
C ARG A 411 -18.44 -1.25 15.81
N GLU A 412 -18.61 -2.30 15.04
CA GLU A 412 -18.07 -3.62 15.35
C GLU A 412 -16.58 -3.69 14.96
N GLN A 413 -16.25 -3.23 13.76
CA GLN A 413 -14.87 -3.28 13.26
C GLN A 413 -14.02 -2.08 13.73
N HIS A 414 -14.61 -0.89 13.83
CA HIS A 414 -13.89 0.37 14.07
C HIS A 414 -14.30 1.09 15.38
N PRO A 415 -14.51 0.42 16.53
CA PRO A 415 -14.99 1.11 17.75
C PRO A 415 -14.01 2.19 18.23
N ALA A 416 -12.71 1.93 18.26
CA ALA A 416 -11.70 2.89 18.67
C ALA A 416 -11.53 4.07 17.68
N TYR A 417 -11.84 3.86 16.38
CA TYR A 417 -11.82 4.91 15.37
C TYR A 417 -12.86 5.99 15.61
N VAL A 418 -14.06 5.59 16.07
CA VAL A 418 -15.13 6.55 16.39
C VAL A 418 -14.66 7.55 17.42
N GLU A 419 -14.09 7.06 18.50
CA GLU A 419 -13.61 7.93 19.58
C GLU A 419 -12.38 8.75 19.15
N PHE A 420 -11.44 8.13 18.43
CA PHE A 420 -10.28 8.82 17.88
C PHE A 420 -10.70 10.00 17.00
N PHE A 421 -11.62 9.78 16.07
CA PHE A 421 -12.07 10.80 15.13
C PHE A 421 -12.86 11.92 15.81
N HIS A 422 -13.86 11.58 16.61
CA HIS A 422 -14.78 12.59 17.20
C HIS A 422 -14.25 13.26 18.46
N LYS A 423 -13.32 12.63 19.19
CA LYS A 423 -12.83 13.17 20.46
C LYS A 423 -11.38 13.65 20.42
N LEU A 424 -10.49 12.95 19.72
CA LEU A 424 -9.07 13.28 19.73
C LEU A 424 -8.69 14.23 18.61
N LEU A 425 -9.08 13.97 17.37
CA LEU A 425 -8.73 14.83 16.23
C LEU A 425 -9.21 16.28 16.36
N PRO A 426 -10.40 16.58 16.92
CA PRO A 426 -10.79 17.97 17.18
C PRO A 426 -9.92 18.68 18.22
N ARG A 427 -9.22 17.94 19.09
CA ARG A 427 -8.31 18.51 20.10
C ARG A 427 -6.92 18.76 19.56
N THR A 428 -6.43 17.82 18.77
CA THR A 428 -5.11 17.92 18.14
C THR A 428 -5.02 17.01 16.92
N ARG A 429 -4.45 17.56 15.85
CA ARG A 429 -4.08 16.82 14.63
C ARG A 429 -2.58 16.51 14.59
N ASP A 430 -1.82 17.00 15.58
CA ASP A 430 -0.39 16.75 15.67
C ASP A 430 -0.15 15.26 16.01
N ALA A 431 0.42 14.55 15.06
CA ALA A 431 0.69 13.12 15.20
C ALA A 431 1.68 12.82 16.34
N MET A 432 2.63 13.72 16.62
CA MET A 432 3.58 13.55 17.73
C MET A 432 2.91 13.75 19.09
N GLU A 433 1.97 14.69 19.19
CA GLU A 433 1.18 14.89 20.40
C GLU A 433 0.25 13.70 20.65
N LEU A 434 -0.46 13.21 19.61
CA LEU A 434 -1.29 12.01 19.68
C LEU A 434 -0.49 10.80 20.15
N HIS A 435 0.70 10.59 19.58
CA HIS A 435 1.59 9.48 19.95
C HIS A 435 2.08 9.56 21.40
N LYS A 436 2.44 10.75 21.87
CA LYS A 436 2.99 10.94 23.23
C LYS A 436 1.93 10.85 24.31
N ARG A 437 0.73 11.43 24.07
CA ARG A 437 -0.29 11.65 25.09
C ARG A 437 -1.36 10.56 25.16
N TYR A 438 -1.74 9.96 24.01
CA TYR A 438 -2.95 9.17 23.95
C TYR A 438 -2.75 7.73 23.47
N GLU A 439 -1.82 7.47 22.54
CA GLU A 439 -1.70 6.17 21.88
C GLU A 439 -1.53 5.01 22.85
N ARG A 440 -0.65 5.14 23.86
CA ARG A 440 -0.39 4.04 24.82
C ARG A 440 -1.61 3.69 25.67
N ASP A 441 -2.38 4.69 26.06
CA ASP A 441 -3.58 4.49 26.89
C ASP A 441 -4.65 3.77 26.07
N TYR A 442 -4.83 4.16 24.80
CA TYR A 442 -5.74 3.48 23.88
C TYR A 442 -5.28 2.05 23.58
N ALA A 443 -4.00 1.86 23.28
CA ALA A 443 -3.42 0.56 22.97
C ALA A 443 -3.61 -0.46 24.11
N ARG A 444 -3.76 -0.01 25.34
CA ARG A 444 -3.94 -0.84 26.53
C ARG A 444 -5.36 -0.81 27.09
N HIS A 445 -6.29 -0.18 26.40
CA HIS A 445 -7.67 -0.03 26.90
C HIS A 445 -8.37 -1.40 26.93
N PRO A 446 -8.73 -1.94 28.12
CA PRO A 446 -9.16 -3.33 28.26
C PRO A 446 -10.38 -3.70 27.41
N ALA A 447 -11.38 -2.79 27.31
CA ALA A 447 -12.58 -3.05 26.52
C ALA A 447 -12.26 -3.14 25.01
N TYR A 448 -11.39 -2.27 24.48
CA TYR A 448 -11.00 -2.32 23.05
C TYR A 448 -10.12 -3.52 22.75
N ILE A 449 -9.21 -3.89 23.66
CA ILE A 449 -8.42 -5.13 23.55
C ILE A 449 -9.33 -6.35 23.51
N GLN A 450 -10.36 -6.40 24.39
CA GLN A 450 -11.34 -7.47 24.37
C GLN A 450 -12.12 -7.54 23.04
N MET A 451 -12.54 -6.38 22.49
CA MET A 451 -13.21 -6.32 21.18
C MET A 451 -12.30 -6.79 20.03
N TYR A 452 -11.00 -6.47 20.09
CA TYR A 452 -10.01 -6.96 19.13
C TYR A 452 -9.83 -8.47 19.21
N ARG A 453 -9.59 -9.01 20.42
CA ARG A 453 -9.26 -10.42 20.61
C ARG A 453 -10.44 -11.38 20.44
N SER A 454 -11.63 -10.97 20.84
CA SER A 454 -12.84 -11.83 20.87
C SER A 454 -13.93 -11.41 19.90
N GLY A 455 -13.74 -10.32 19.17
CA GLY A 455 -14.69 -9.76 18.21
C GLY A 455 -14.08 -9.63 16.82
N LYS A 456 -14.54 -8.60 16.10
CA LYS A 456 -14.07 -8.25 14.76
C LYS A 456 -13.46 -6.84 14.72
N ALA A 457 -13.02 -6.32 15.86
CA ALA A 457 -12.47 -4.98 15.90
C ALA A 457 -11.00 -4.96 15.49
N TYR A 458 -10.58 -3.87 14.87
CA TYR A 458 -9.18 -3.53 14.74
C TYR A 458 -8.59 -3.23 16.12
N HIS A 459 -7.29 -3.49 16.27
CA HIS A 459 -6.57 -3.16 17.50
C HIS A 459 -6.74 -1.66 17.86
N PRO A 460 -6.88 -1.29 19.14
CA PRO A 460 -7.15 0.10 19.53
C PRO A 460 -6.04 1.11 19.19
N ALA A 461 -4.81 0.69 18.96
CA ALA A 461 -3.76 1.55 18.43
C ALA A 461 -3.89 1.82 16.92
N HIS A 462 -4.67 1.00 16.19
CA HIS A 462 -4.74 1.06 14.74
C HIS A 462 -5.20 2.44 14.20
N PRO A 463 -6.22 3.15 14.74
CA PRO A 463 -6.59 4.48 14.26
C PRO A 463 -5.45 5.50 14.38
N PHE A 464 -4.59 5.38 15.39
CA PHE A 464 -3.40 6.23 15.53
C PHE A 464 -2.42 5.97 14.39
N TYR A 465 -2.13 4.69 14.09
CA TYR A 465 -1.22 4.31 13.01
C TYR A 465 -1.78 4.75 11.65
N MET A 466 -3.08 4.66 11.46
CA MET A 466 -3.74 5.18 10.28
C MET A 466 -3.59 6.70 10.15
N TRP A 467 -3.72 7.44 11.23
CA TRP A 467 -3.43 8.87 11.20
C TRP A 467 -1.95 9.16 10.90
N TYR A 468 -1.02 8.43 11.54
CA TYR A 468 0.42 8.60 11.27
C TYR A 468 0.76 8.27 9.82
N TRP A 469 0.05 7.30 9.21
CA TRP A 469 0.28 6.89 7.83
C TRP A 469 0.17 8.02 6.82
N GLY A 470 -0.67 9.02 7.08
CA GLY A 470 -0.80 10.23 6.28
C GLY A 470 0.23 11.33 6.59
N GLU A 471 1.16 11.13 7.54
CA GLU A 471 2.00 12.22 8.05
C GLU A 471 2.97 12.76 6.99
N ASN A 472 3.56 11.91 6.16
CA ASN A 472 4.45 12.39 5.12
C ASN A 472 3.70 13.22 4.06
N GLY A 473 2.48 12.80 3.69
CA GLY A 473 1.60 13.56 2.80
C GLY A 473 1.19 14.91 3.40
N ARG A 474 0.83 14.93 4.70
CA ARG A 474 0.51 16.18 5.41
C ARG A 474 1.66 17.15 5.50
N GLN A 475 2.89 16.67 5.65
CA GLN A 475 4.09 17.52 5.66
C GLN A 475 4.46 18.04 4.26
N HIS A 476 4.00 17.38 3.21
CA HIS A 476 4.34 17.72 1.83
C HIS A 476 3.35 18.69 1.20
N ARG A 477 2.05 18.45 1.35
CA ARG A 477 0.98 19.24 0.73
C ARG A 477 0.79 20.60 1.40
N GLY A 478 0.27 21.58 0.68
CA GLY A 478 -0.26 22.84 1.22
C GLY A 478 -1.72 22.69 1.67
N ARG A 479 -2.58 22.28 0.77
CA ARG A 479 -4.04 22.22 0.96
C ARG A 479 -4.63 20.86 0.52
N VAL A 480 -5.78 20.52 1.09
CA VAL A 480 -6.69 19.47 0.57
C VAL A 480 -8.08 20.08 0.43
N ILE A 481 -8.69 19.93 -0.73
CA ILE A 481 -10.05 20.39 -1.03
C ILE A 481 -10.91 19.18 -1.40
N VAL A 482 -12.01 18.98 -0.67
CA VAL A 482 -12.97 17.89 -0.92
C VAL A 482 -14.11 18.41 -1.78
N VAL A 483 -14.39 17.72 -2.89
CA VAL A 483 -15.45 18.11 -3.83
C VAL A 483 -16.77 17.49 -3.43
N ALA A 484 -17.77 18.33 -3.17
CA ALA A 484 -19.15 17.98 -2.86
C ALA A 484 -19.27 16.86 -1.79
N PRO A 485 -18.71 17.04 -0.59
CA PRO A 485 -18.88 16.08 0.49
C PRO A 485 -20.36 16.03 0.95
N ASP A 486 -20.75 14.96 1.62
CA ASP A 486 -22.10 14.83 2.23
C ASP A 486 -22.36 15.86 3.33
N ASN A 487 -21.29 16.35 3.97
CA ASN A 487 -21.28 17.39 4.99
C ASN A 487 -19.91 18.09 5.04
N GLU A 488 -19.86 19.29 5.62
CA GLU A 488 -18.63 20.07 5.77
C GLU A 488 -17.86 19.73 7.06
N TYR A 489 -18.54 19.16 8.04
CA TYR A 489 -18.01 18.85 9.36
C TYR A 489 -16.88 17.80 9.32
N VAL A 490 -17.03 16.73 8.53
CA VAL A 490 -16.02 15.67 8.40
C VAL A 490 -14.72 16.20 7.79
N PRO A 491 -14.74 16.88 6.65
CA PRO A 491 -13.54 17.53 6.11
C PRO A 491 -12.90 18.50 7.09
N GLU A 492 -13.67 19.28 7.83
CA GLU A 492 -13.15 20.23 8.82
C GLU A 492 -12.35 19.53 9.93
N ILE A 493 -12.85 18.41 10.48
CA ILE A 493 -12.10 17.61 11.47
C ILE A 493 -10.77 17.12 10.90
N LEU A 494 -10.72 16.71 9.63
CA LEU A 494 -9.50 16.28 8.96
C LEU A 494 -8.55 17.45 8.64
N GLY A 495 -9.00 18.69 8.75
CA GLY A 495 -8.24 19.88 8.35
C GLY A 495 -8.27 20.11 6.84
N TYR A 496 -9.37 19.73 6.18
CA TYR A 496 -9.61 19.89 4.77
C TYR A 496 -10.63 20.99 4.50
N GLU A 497 -10.52 21.60 3.35
CA GLU A 497 -11.48 22.55 2.82
C GLU A 497 -12.53 21.84 1.96
N THR A 498 -13.65 22.50 1.68
CA THR A 498 -14.73 21.94 0.88
C THR A 498 -15.07 22.84 -0.31
N ALA A 499 -15.48 22.23 -1.40
CA ALA A 499 -16.02 22.90 -2.57
C ALA A 499 -17.28 22.18 -3.06
N ARG A 500 -18.26 22.93 -3.56
CA ARG A 500 -19.52 22.35 -4.06
C ARG A 500 -19.38 21.65 -5.41
N THR A 501 -18.41 22.10 -6.21
CA THR A 501 -18.16 21.59 -7.57
C THR A 501 -16.66 21.49 -7.84
N MET A 502 -16.27 20.69 -8.84
CA MET A 502 -14.88 20.63 -9.30
C MET A 502 -14.38 21.99 -9.79
N ALA A 503 -15.22 22.76 -10.48
CA ALA A 503 -14.88 24.10 -10.97
C ALA A 503 -14.55 25.05 -9.80
N GLU A 504 -15.31 24.98 -8.70
CA GLU A 504 -15.04 25.74 -7.48
C GLU A 504 -13.74 25.27 -6.80
N ALA A 505 -13.53 23.96 -6.67
CA ALA A 505 -12.30 23.41 -6.09
C ALA A 505 -11.05 23.84 -6.87
N LEU A 506 -11.13 23.82 -8.21
CA LEU A 506 -10.05 24.30 -9.08
C LEU A 506 -9.81 25.81 -8.92
N ARG A 507 -10.86 26.60 -8.80
CA ARG A 507 -10.73 28.03 -8.54
C ARG A 507 -10.02 28.29 -7.20
N MET A 508 -10.47 27.62 -6.12
CA MET A 508 -9.85 27.71 -4.79
C MET A 508 -8.38 27.26 -4.83
N ALA A 509 -8.07 26.16 -5.50
CA ALA A 509 -6.71 25.67 -5.63
C ALA A 509 -5.78 26.67 -6.35
N LYS A 510 -6.30 27.38 -7.36
CA LYS A 510 -5.56 28.41 -8.10
C LYS A 510 -5.24 29.66 -7.29
N GLU A 511 -5.96 29.94 -6.19
CA GLU A 511 -5.70 31.08 -5.32
C GLU A 511 -4.32 31.04 -4.65
N THR A 512 -3.79 29.85 -4.43
CA THR A 512 -2.48 29.62 -3.78
C THR A 512 -1.43 29.02 -4.72
N ALA A 513 -1.81 28.72 -5.96
CA ALA A 513 -0.92 28.15 -6.97
C ALA A 513 -0.23 29.25 -7.79
N PRO A 514 0.85 28.95 -8.51
CA PRO A 514 1.44 29.86 -9.51
C PRO A 514 0.42 30.24 -10.58
N PRO A 515 0.65 31.35 -11.32
CA PRO A 515 -0.10 31.61 -12.55
C PRO A 515 0.03 30.42 -13.50
N ASP A 516 -1.10 29.99 -14.10
CA ASP A 516 -1.16 28.86 -15.03
C ASP A 516 -0.64 27.52 -14.42
N PRO A 517 -1.25 27.04 -13.31
CA PRO A 517 -0.74 25.90 -12.58
C PRO A 517 -0.88 24.58 -13.35
N SER A 518 0.10 23.73 -13.23
CA SER A 518 0.05 22.36 -13.75
C SER A 518 -0.91 21.50 -12.93
N ILE A 519 -1.78 20.73 -13.64
CA ILE A 519 -2.81 19.89 -13.02
C ILE A 519 -2.62 18.44 -13.49
N THR A 520 -2.65 17.49 -12.56
CA THR A 520 -2.65 16.06 -12.89
C THR A 520 -3.78 15.34 -12.15
N CYS A 521 -4.44 14.41 -12.83
CA CYS A 521 -5.50 13.57 -12.29
C CYS A 521 -5.13 12.09 -12.43
N PHE A 522 -5.22 11.30 -11.35
CA PHE A 522 -5.22 9.84 -11.46
C PHE A 522 -6.59 9.36 -11.94
N ARG A 523 -6.63 8.44 -12.93
CA ARG A 523 -7.91 7.95 -13.47
C ARG A 523 -8.50 6.81 -12.65
N ILE A 524 -7.70 5.83 -12.30
CA ILE A 524 -8.11 4.66 -11.50
C ILE A 524 -7.03 4.35 -10.46
N CYS A 525 -7.28 4.76 -9.23
CA CYS A 525 -6.44 4.39 -8.09
C CYS A 525 -6.98 3.08 -7.45
N PRO A 526 -6.13 2.25 -6.90
CA PRO A 526 -4.66 2.31 -6.78
C PRO A 526 -3.90 1.43 -7.78
N VAL A 527 -4.49 1.03 -8.89
CA VAL A 527 -3.91 0.05 -9.85
C VAL A 527 -2.81 0.62 -10.74
N MET A 528 -2.21 1.73 -10.35
CA MET A 528 -1.05 2.35 -10.98
C MET A 528 -0.26 3.19 -10.01
N MET A 529 1.01 3.45 -10.35
CA MET A 529 1.91 4.38 -9.67
C MET A 529 2.54 5.32 -10.70
N ALA A 530 2.88 6.53 -10.29
CA ALA A 530 3.64 7.46 -11.12
C ALA A 530 5.15 7.25 -10.88
N ASP A 531 5.92 7.05 -11.95
CA ASP A 531 7.39 7.10 -11.92
C ASP A 531 7.82 8.50 -12.34
N VAL A 532 7.97 9.39 -11.34
CA VAL A 532 8.07 10.83 -11.57
C VAL A 532 9.52 11.27 -11.71
N THR A 533 9.86 11.76 -12.90
CA THR A 533 11.11 12.51 -13.10
C THR A 533 10.83 13.98 -12.79
N PRO A 534 11.44 14.57 -11.74
CA PRO A 534 11.18 15.96 -11.39
C PRO A 534 11.61 16.91 -12.52
N ASP A 535 11.02 18.10 -12.55
CA ASP A 535 11.50 19.17 -13.41
C ASP A 535 12.95 19.50 -13.04
N PRO A 536 13.80 19.86 -14.03
CA PRO A 536 15.15 20.33 -13.71
C PRO A 536 15.05 21.57 -12.81
N GLU A 537 15.86 21.60 -11.76
CA GLU A 537 15.92 22.80 -10.91
C GLU A 537 16.21 24.03 -11.79
N PRO A 538 15.51 25.15 -11.57
CA PRO A 538 15.84 26.40 -12.26
C PRO A 538 17.33 26.68 -12.01
N LYS A 539 18.14 26.76 -13.08
CA LYS A 539 19.53 27.22 -12.94
C LYS A 539 19.50 28.53 -12.17
N ALA A 540 20.20 28.59 -11.06
CA ALA A 540 20.36 29.82 -10.32
C ALA A 540 20.82 30.90 -11.29
N LEU A 541 20.02 31.97 -11.44
CA LEU A 541 20.38 33.15 -12.21
C LEU A 541 21.59 33.77 -11.50
N GLY A 542 22.81 33.43 -11.91
CA GLY A 542 24.01 33.97 -11.28
C GLY A 542 25.34 33.29 -11.58
N GLU A 543 25.44 32.39 -12.56
CA GLU A 543 26.75 32.05 -13.10
C GLU A 543 26.88 32.61 -14.51
N SER A 544 27.44 33.83 -14.59
CA SER A 544 27.91 34.42 -15.85
C SER A 544 28.99 33.53 -16.45
N ALA A 545 28.78 33.13 -17.70
CA ALA A 545 29.83 32.53 -18.51
C ALA A 545 30.92 33.61 -18.80
N ASP A 546 31.92 33.69 -17.93
CA ASP A 546 33.21 34.28 -18.23
C ASP A 546 34.28 33.38 -17.61
N GLY A 547 34.55 32.30 -18.29
CA GLY A 547 35.67 31.39 -18.05
C GLY A 547 36.76 31.64 -19.06
N ALA A 548 37.53 32.71 -18.87
CA ALA A 548 38.82 32.81 -19.51
C ALA A 548 39.76 31.81 -18.83
N THR A 549 40.14 30.80 -19.57
CA THR A 549 41.21 29.86 -19.23
C THR A 549 42.53 30.64 -19.13
N VAL A 550 43.10 30.72 -17.94
CA VAL A 550 44.51 31.07 -17.73
C VAL A 550 45.25 29.75 -17.52
N GLU A 551 46.06 29.39 -18.53
CA GLU A 551 47.10 28.37 -18.38
C GLU A 551 48.13 28.88 -17.38
N VAL A 552 48.35 28.16 -16.30
CA VAL A 552 49.54 28.35 -15.44
C VAL A 552 50.42 27.12 -15.64
N SER A 553 51.59 27.42 -16.23
CA SER A 553 52.69 26.49 -16.46
C SER A 553 53.26 25.95 -15.16
N GLU A 554 53.55 24.65 -15.16
CA GLU A 554 54.37 23.96 -14.16
C GLU A 554 55.78 24.58 -14.06
N ALA A 555 56.21 24.83 -12.85
CA ALA A 555 57.61 25.02 -12.51
C ALA A 555 57.98 24.11 -11.33
N GLU A 556 58.94 23.23 -11.62
CA GLU A 556 59.62 22.34 -10.67
C GLU A 556 60.33 23.13 -9.54
N THR A 557 60.32 22.55 -8.34
CA THR A 557 61.47 22.57 -7.39
C THR A 557 61.25 21.48 -6.35
N VAL A 558 61.98 20.37 -6.42
CA VAL A 558 63.23 19.97 -5.74
C VAL A 558 63.13 20.03 -4.20
N SER A 559 63.21 18.83 -3.66
CA SER A 559 63.67 18.29 -2.37
C SER A 559 64.23 19.23 -1.30
N GLU A 560 63.91 18.97 -0.05
CA GLU A 560 64.89 18.51 0.95
C GLU A 560 64.26 17.97 2.24
N ALA A 561 64.98 17.06 2.81
CA ALA A 561 64.63 16.16 3.90
C ALA A 561 65.03 16.70 5.27
N ALA A 562 64.63 15.92 6.28
CA ALA A 562 65.07 15.88 7.68
C ALA A 562 64.20 16.73 8.66
N GLY A 563 63.70 16.24 9.76
CA GLY A 563 64.11 15.24 10.69
C GLY A 563 63.57 15.58 12.06
N SER A 564 63.24 14.56 12.79
CA SER A 564 63.27 14.36 14.27
C SER A 564 62.27 15.09 15.19
N GLU A 565 61.58 14.24 15.92
CA GLU A 565 61.36 14.23 17.40
C GLU A 565 60.62 15.40 18.08
N ALA A 566 59.44 15.13 18.58
CA ALA A 566 59.08 14.98 19.99
C ALA A 566 57.63 14.55 20.10
#